data_f8245d851d727014683836e373bb0e87
#
_entry.id   f8245d851d727014683836e373bb0e87
#
_cell.length_a   1.000
_cell.length_b   1.000
_cell.length_c   1.000
_cell.angle_alpha   90.00
_cell.angle_beta   90.00
_cell.angle_gamma   90.00
#
_symmetry.space_group_name_H-M   'P 1'
#
loop_
_entity.id
_entity.type
_entity.pdbx_description
1 polymer ?
#
loop_
_entity_poly.entity_id
_entity_poly.type
_entity_poly.pdbx_seq_one_letter_code
_entity_poly.pdbx_strand_id
1 'polypeptide(L)'
;MKLSAHFDSSEFACKCCGKTATMSTLLIDRLEKMHSYMNAKAIYINSGYRCPNNSYGTKTDAHRLGLAADIKVQKQDGSYYTSQDIAEVAERIGFGGIGLMLPDSCHVDTRDSEKYANNHWFGNETTGENYISSFQRGTVFPGEKETAKPVPAAPPKKSMKITVEYDDHIFSGLLEER
;
A
#
# COMPACT_ATOMS: atom_id res chain seq x y z
N MET A 1 -9.28 -11.60 10.07
CA MET A 1 -9.79 -11.93 8.70
C MET A 1 -8.71 -11.56 7.71
N LYS A 2 -8.37 -12.48 6.79
CA LYS A 2 -7.37 -12.25 5.76
C LYS A 2 -7.84 -11.17 4.78
N LEU A 3 -7.03 -10.15 4.55
CA LEU A 3 -7.28 -9.08 3.57
C LEU A 3 -6.57 -9.35 2.25
N SER A 4 -5.37 -9.94 2.32
CA SER A 4 -4.53 -10.27 1.16
C SER A 4 -3.50 -11.34 1.51
N ALA A 5 -2.51 -11.59 0.66
CA ALA A 5 -1.47 -12.60 0.91
C ALA A 5 -0.66 -12.32 2.19
N HIS A 6 -0.34 -11.05 2.47
CA HIS A 6 0.56 -10.67 3.58
C HIS A 6 -0.15 -9.91 4.71
N PHE A 7 -1.42 -9.51 4.54
CA PHE A 7 -2.10 -8.64 5.51
C PHE A 7 -3.38 -9.26 6.09
N ASP A 8 -3.55 -9.09 7.41
CA ASP A 8 -4.75 -9.41 8.17
C ASP A 8 -5.43 -8.14 8.71
N SER A 9 -6.76 -8.14 8.82
CA SER A 9 -7.53 -7.01 9.35
C SER A 9 -7.15 -6.63 10.78
N SER A 10 -6.70 -7.60 11.58
CA SER A 10 -6.25 -7.36 12.96
C SER A 10 -5.01 -6.46 13.04
N GLU A 11 -4.15 -6.46 12.02
CA GLU A 11 -2.97 -5.60 11.99
C GLU A 11 -3.34 -4.12 11.88
N PHE A 12 -4.49 -3.82 11.26
CA PHE A 12 -5.02 -2.48 11.11
C PHE A 12 -5.94 -2.04 12.25
N ALA A 13 -6.06 -2.84 13.30
CA ALA A 13 -6.94 -2.51 14.42
C ALA A 13 -6.50 -1.22 15.13
N CYS A 14 -7.49 -0.43 15.56
CA CYS A 14 -7.26 0.80 16.30
C CYS A 14 -6.53 0.52 17.61
N LYS A 15 -5.40 1.15 17.84
CA LYS A 15 -4.57 0.94 19.03
C LYS A 15 -5.24 1.37 20.34
N CYS A 16 -6.25 2.28 20.31
CA CYS A 16 -6.91 2.72 21.53
C CYS A 16 -8.09 1.83 21.96
N CYS A 17 -8.74 1.10 21.03
CA CYS A 17 -9.93 0.33 21.36
C CYS A 17 -9.99 -1.08 20.75
N GLY A 18 -8.97 -1.47 19.97
CA GLY A 18 -8.90 -2.78 19.32
C GLY A 18 -9.90 -3.02 18.18
N LYS A 19 -10.76 -2.05 17.88
CA LYS A 19 -11.74 -2.19 16.80
C LYS A 19 -11.07 -2.11 15.43
N THR A 20 -11.57 -2.91 14.52
CA THR A 20 -11.22 -2.85 13.09
C THR A 20 -12.28 -2.05 12.34
N ALA A 21 -11.90 -1.52 11.17
CA ALA A 21 -12.82 -0.97 10.18
C ALA A 21 -12.54 -1.61 8.83
N THR A 22 -13.41 -1.38 7.87
CA THR A 22 -13.16 -1.76 6.48
C THR A 22 -12.01 -0.91 5.95
N MET A 23 -10.88 -1.55 5.65
CA MET A 23 -9.76 -0.91 5.01
C MET A 23 -9.98 -0.82 3.50
N SER A 24 -9.48 0.23 2.89
CA SER A 24 -9.52 0.41 1.44
C SER A 24 -8.79 -0.73 0.73
N THR A 25 -9.44 -1.37 -0.21
CA THR A 25 -8.81 -2.40 -1.06
C THR A 25 -7.64 -1.83 -1.84
N LEU A 26 -7.74 -0.57 -2.30
CA LEU A 26 -6.65 0.13 -2.97
C LEU A 26 -5.43 0.32 -2.04
N LEU A 27 -5.64 0.58 -0.74
CA LEU A 27 -4.55 0.64 0.24
C LEU A 27 -3.85 -0.72 0.35
N ILE A 28 -4.63 -1.79 0.50
CA ILE A 28 -4.09 -3.15 0.62
C ILE A 28 -3.33 -3.56 -0.64
N ASP A 29 -3.88 -3.30 -1.82
CA ASP A 29 -3.23 -3.60 -3.10
C ASP A 29 -1.90 -2.85 -3.28
N ARG A 30 -1.84 -1.58 -2.85
CA ARG A 30 -0.61 -0.80 -2.89
C ARG A 30 0.43 -1.28 -1.88
N LEU A 31 0.00 -1.72 -0.70
CA LEU A 31 0.90 -2.34 0.28
C LEU A 31 1.46 -3.67 -0.22
N GLU A 32 0.66 -4.50 -0.88
CA GLU A 32 1.13 -5.73 -1.53
C GLU A 32 2.15 -5.45 -2.66
N LYS A 33 1.89 -4.43 -3.47
CA LYS A 33 2.84 -3.97 -4.49
C LYS A 33 4.15 -3.50 -3.86
N MET A 34 4.07 -2.75 -2.75
CA MET A 34 5.25 -2.30 -2.01
C MET A 34 6.03 -3.47 -1.44
N HIS A 35 5.35 -4.46 -0.84
CA HIS A 35 5.97 -5.68 -0.33
C HIS A 35 6.79 -6.37 -1.43
N SER A 36 6.20 -6.55 -2.60
CA SER A 36 6.84 -7.19 -3.73
C SER A 36 7.97 -6.35 -4.33
N TYR A 37 7.74 -5.03 -4.52
CA TYR A 37 8.72 -4.12 -5.12
C TYR A 37 9.99 -4.00 -4.27
N MET A 38 9.84 -3.89 -2.96
CA MET A 38 10.95 -3.78 -2.02
C MET A 38 11.58 -5.13 -1.68
N ASN A 39 11.06 -6.25 -2.20
CA ASN A 39 11.45 -7.59 -1.76
C ASN A 39 11.45 -7.68 -0.23
N ALA A 40 10.37 -7.18 0.38
CA ALA A 40 10.28 -7.08 1.82
C ALA A 40 10.14 -8.47 2.47
N LYS A 41 10.75 -8.66 3.63
CA LYS A 41 10.47 -9.81 4.50
C LYS A 41 9.10 -9.66 5.15
N ALA A 42 8.78 -8.43 5.59
CA ALA A 42 7.50 -8.07 6.18
C ALA A 42 7.26 -6.56 6.08
N ILE A 43 5.99 -6.15 6.04
CA ILE A 43 5.56 -4.78 6.28
C ILE A 43 4.75 -4.78 7.57
N TYR A 44 5.22 -4.07 8.59
CA TYR A 44 4.54 -3.92 9.86
C TYR A 44 3.61 -2.70 9.82
N ILE A 45 2.39 -2.87 10.30
CA ILE A 45 1.40 -1.80 10.43
C ILE A 45 1.53 -1.20 11.83
N ASN A 46 2.24 -0.09 11.96
CA ASN A 46 2.40 0.62 13.23
C ASN A 46 1.08 1.28 13.67
N SER A 47 0.31 1.82 12.71
CA SER A 47 -1.02 2.36 12.93
C SER A 47 -1.86 2.15 11.66
N GLY A 48 -3.01 1.53 11.80
CA GLY A 48 -4.00 1.39 10.73
C GLY A 48 -5.21 2.28 11.00
N TYR A 49 -6.37 1.68 11.29
CA TYR A 49 -7.58 2.41 11.60
C TYR A 49 -7.45 3.20 12.92
N ARG A 50 -8.00 4.42 12.93
CA ARG A 50 -8.17 5.26 14.13
C ARG A 50 -9.64 5.52 14.38
N CYS A 51 -10.18 5.03 15.50
CA CYS A 51 -11.58 5.27 15.86
C CYS A 51 -11.82 6.76 16.20
N PRO A 52 -13.08 7.22 16.24
CA PRO A 52 -13.40 8.61 16.60
C PRO A 52 -12.86 9.10 17.94
N ASN A 53 -12.67 8.17 18.88
CA ASN A 53 -12.15 8.48 20.23
C ASN A 53 -10.62 8.45 20.31
N ASN A 54 -9.93 8.11 19.21
CA ASN A 54 -8.47 8.18 19.15
C ASN A 54 -8.03 9.63 19.22
N SER A 55 -7.08 9.96 20.10
CA SER A 55 -6.56 11.31 20.30
C SER A 55 -5.73 11.85 19.14
N TYR A 56 -5.26 10.94 18.27
CA TYR A 56 -4.49 11.32 17.09
C TYR A 56 -5.39 11.57 15.88
N GLY A 57 -5.08 12.63 15.17
CA GLY A 57 -5.72 12.96 13.90
C GLY A 57 -7.02 13.76 14.03
N THR A 58 -7.45 14.35 12.92
CA THR A 58 -8.67 15.12 12.75
C THR A 58 -9.86 14.23 12.36
N LYS A 59 -11.08 14.80 12.28
CA LYS A 59 -12.27 14.06 11.82
C LYS A 59 -12.13 13.53 10.37
N THR A 60 -11.30 14.19 9.57
CA THR A 60 -11.04 13.85 8.15
C THR A 60 -9.72 13.09 7.95
N ASP A 61 -9.11 12.63 9.04
CA ASP A 61 -7.88 11.83 8.99
C ASP A 61 -8.09 10.57 8.13
N ALA A 62 -7.18 10.32 7.22
CA ALA A 62 -7.23 9.17 6.32
C ALA A 62 -7.25 7.83 7.07
N HIS A 63 -6.63 7.74 8.25
CA HIS A 63 -6.74 6.57 9.12
C HIS A 63 -8.17 6.31 9.61
N ARG A 64 -8.94 7.37 9.93
CA ARG A 64 -10.35 7.24 10.34
C ARG A 64 -11.25 6.76 9.22
N LEU A 65 -10.84 6.97 7.99
CA LEU A 65 -11.56 6.56 6.79
C LEU A 65 -11.12 5.19 6.28
N GLY A 66 -10.14 4.54 6.94
CA GLY A 66 -9.57 3.27 6.48
C GLY A 66 -8.71 3.40 5.21
N LEU A 67 -8.20 4.60 4.93
CA LEU A 67 -7.45 4.92 3.72
C LEU A 67 -5.93 5.00 3.95
N ALA A 68 -5.45 4.86 5.19
CA ALA A 68 -4.06 5.10 5.55
C ALA A 68 -3.48 4.01 6.44
N ALA A 69 -2.16 3.90 6.39
CA ALA A 69 -1.35 3.13 7.32
C ALA A 69 -0.02 3.84 7.61
N ASP A 70 0.42 3.79 8.87
CA ASP A 70 1.78 4.08 9.26
C ASP A 70 2.54 2.76 9.24
N ILE A 71 3.59 2.66 8.44
CA ILE A 71 4.25 1.39 8.14
C ILE A 71 5.74 1.42 8.43
N LYS A 72 6.30 0.23 8.64
CA LYS A 72 7.72 -0.05 8.74
C LYS A 72 8.04 -1.28 7.87
N VAL A 73 9.05 -1.20 7.04
CA VAL A 73 9.36 -2.26 6.06
C VAL A 73 10.65 -2.96 6.44
N GLN A 74 10.58 -4.28 6.66
CA GLN A 74 11.73 -5.12 7.02
C GLN A 74 12.36 -5.74 5.77
N LYS A 75 13.68 -5.66 5.70
CA LYS A 75 14.50 -6.34 4.68
C LYS A 75 14.65 -7.83 4.97
N GLN A 76 15.12 -8.60 3.99
CA GLN A 76 15.36 -10.04 4.15
C GLN A 76 16.40 -10.37 5.22
N ASP A 77 17.38 -9.48 5.43
CA ASP A 77 18.43 -9.61 6.45
C ASP A 77 17.96 -9.25 7.88
N GLY A 78 16.71 -8.82 8.03
CA GLY A 78 16.10 -8.44 9.29
C GLY A 78 16.26 -6.96 9.65
N SER A 79 17.08 -6.19 8.94
CA SER A 79 17.16 -4.73 9.09
C SER A 79 15.93 -4.05 8.50
N TYR A 80 15.81 -2.73 8.66
CA TYR A 80 14.69 -1.96 8.14
C TYR A 80 15.13 -1.00 7.03
N TYR A 81 14.21 -0.71 6.12
CA TYR A 81 14.36 0.37 5.16
C TYR A 81 14.22 1.72 5.87
N THR A 82 14.89 2.74 5.36
CA THR A 82 14.74 4.11 5.89
C THR A 82 13.39 4.69 5.49
N SER A 83 12.93 5.72 6.22
CA SER A 83 11.72 6.47 5.84
C SER A 83 11.79 6.98 4.40
N GLN A 84 12.98 7.43 3.97
CA GLN A 84 13.21 7.93 2.62
C GLN A 84 13.03 6.81 1.57
N ASP A 85 13.65 5.64 1.77
CA ASP A 85 13.49 4.49 0.85
C ASP A 85 12.02 4.11 0.69
N ILE A 86 11.27 4.09 1.81
CA ILE A 86 9.84 3.75 1.81
C ILE A 86 9.04 4.82 1.05
N ALA A 87 9.33 6.10 1.29
CA ALA A 87 8.64 7.21 0.65
C ALA A 87 8.86 7.25 -0.86
N GLU A 88 10.08 6.98 -1.34
CA GLU A 88 10.39 6.88 -2.77
C GLU A 88 9.60 5.78 -3.45
N VAL A 89 9.52 4.61 -2.82
CA VAL A 89 8.72 3.49 -3.34
C VAL A 89 7.22 3.80 -3.26
N ALA A 90 6.76 4.43 -2.19
CA ALA A 90 5.36 4.85 -2.05
C ALA A 90 4.94 5.82 -3.17
N GLU A 91 5.80 6.78 -3.51
CA GLU A 91 5.56 7.70 -4.63
C GLU A 91 5.46 6.97 -5.97
N ARG A 92 6.39 6.04 -6.24
CA ARG A 92 6.40 5.23 -7.48
C ARG A 92 5.16 4.34 -7.62
N ILE A 93 4.72 3.71 -6.52
CA ILE A 93 3.53 2.85 -6.49
C ILE A 93 2.26 3.67 -6.69
N GLY A 94 2.29 4.92 -6.25
CA GLY A 94 1.19 5.84 -6.48
C GLY A 94 0.40 6.19 -5.24
N PHE A 95 0.95 6.11 -4.03
CA PHE A 95 0.28 6.66 -2.85
C PHE A 95 0.05 8.16 -3.00
N GLY A 96 -1.09 8.65 -2.52
CA GLY A 96 -1.49 10.05 -2.64
C GLY A 96 -1.00 10.91 -1.47
N GLY A 97 -0.90 10.33 -0.28
CA GLY A 97 -0.29 10.95 0.89
C GLY A 97 0.92 10.14 1.32
N ILE A 98 2.04 10.84 1.58
CA ILE A 98 3.31 10.26 1.98
C ILE A 98 3.88 11.11 3.11
N GLY A 99 4.13 10.52 4.26
CA GLY A 99 4.70 11.21 5.42
C GLY A 99 5.94 10.50 5.95
N LEU A 100 7.07 11.19 5.92
CA LEU A 100 8.28 10.67 6.54
C LEU A 100 8.10 10.60 8.06
N MET A 101 8.35 9.45 8.63
CA MET A 101 8.36 9.19 10.07
C MET A 101 9.74 8.61 10.43
N LEU A 102 10.68 9.53 10.68
CA LEU A 102 12.08 9.19 10.86
C LEU A 102 12.33 8.29 12.08
N PRO A 103 13.29 7.35 12.02
CA PRO A 103 14.22 7.13 10.90
C PRO A 103 13.75 6.08 9.88
N ASP A 104 12.76 5.24 10.17
CA ASP A 104 12.51 3.98 9.45
C ASP A 104 11.03 3.62 9.28
N SER A 105 10.16 4.60 9.40
CA SER A 105 8.72 4.46 9.22
C SER A 105 8.18 5.49 8.23
N CYS A 106 7.02 5.23 7.66
CA CYS A 106 6.37 6.14 6.73
C CYS A 106 4.85 6.05 6.86
N HIS A 107 4.18 7.20 6.88
CA HIS A 107 2.75 7.30 6.63
C HIS A 107 2.49 7.15 5.14
N VAL A 108 1.53 6.32 4.78
CA VAL A 108 1.06 6.17 3.38
C VAL A 108 -0.46 6.16 3.33
N ASP A 109 -1.05 6.84 2.35
CA ASP A 109 -2.50 6.85 2.18
C ASP A 109 -2.95 6.87 0.71
N THR A 110 -4.24 6.63 0.52
CA THR A 110 -4.89 6.58 -0.79
C THR A 110 -5.83 7.77 -1.00
N ARG A 111 -5.44 8.98 -0.56
CA ARG A 111 -6.21 10.21 -0.77
C ARG A 111 -6.40 10.60 -2.23
N ASP A 112 -5.65 10.01 -3.13
CA ASP A 112 -5.78 10.12 -4.59
C ASP A 112 -6.84 9.17 -5.18
N SER A 113 -7.59 8.43 -4.35
CA SER A 113 -8.78 7.71 -4.78
C SER A 113 -9.85 8.68 -5.29
N GLU A 114 -10.92 8.19 -5.92
CA GLU A 114 -11.99 9.03 -6.51
C GLU A 114 -12.45 10.15 -5.59
N LYS A 115 -12.53 9.90 -4.28
CA LYS A 115 -12.92 10.89 -3.27
C LYS A 115 -11.91 12.01 -3.07
N TYR A 116 -10.63 11.76 -3.32
CA TYR A 116 -9.52 12.66 -3.07
C TYR A 116 -8.64 12.86 -4.31
N ALA A 117 -9.17 12.60 -5.50
CA ALA A 117 -8.48 12.85 -6.76
C ALA A 117 -7.88 14.27 -6.77
N ASN A 118 -6.64 14.38 -7.19
CA ASN A 118 -5.86 15.62 -7.20
C ASN A 118 -5.43 16.19 -5.83
N ASN A 119 -5.72 15.51 -4.72
CA ASN A 119 -5.25 15.94 -3.40
C ASN A 119 -4.07 15.07 -2.96
N HIS A 120 -2.88 15.44 -3.39
CA HIS A 120 -1.62 14.79 -3.02
C HIS A 120 -0.94 15.56 -1.89
N TRP A 121 -0.25 14.84 -1.01
CA TRP A 121 0.50 15.42 0.09
C TRP A 121 1.81 14.68 0.31
N PHE A 122 2.87 15.45 0.56
CA PHE A 122 4.16 14.94 1.01
C PHE A 122 4.70 15.80 2.15
N GLY A 123 5.13 15.19 3.23
CA GLY A 123 5.61 15.91 4.40
C GLY A 123 6.45 15.05 5.32
N ASN A 124 6.84 15.65 6.44
CA ASN A 124 7.58 14.99 7.49
C ASN A 124 6.76 15.01 8.79
N GLU A 125 6.21 13.86 9.14
CA GLU A 125 5.40 13.66 10.35
C GLU A 125 6.23 13.85 11.64
N THR A 126 7.56 13.63 11.58
CA THR A 126 8.44 13.79 12.73
C THR A 126 8.67 15.26 13.07
N THR A 127 8.83 16.12 12.06
CA THR A 127 9.07 17.56 12.24
C THR A 127 7.80 18.38 12.12
N GLY A 128 6.71 17.81 11.58
CA GLY A 128 5.47 18.54 11.29
C GLY A 128 5.54 19.43 10.05
N GLU A 129 6.58 19.27 9.22
CA GLU A 129 6.76 20.08 8.01
C GLU A 129 5.93 19.52 6.85
N ASN A 130 5.20 20.40 6.17
CA ASN A 130 4.61 20.14 4.87
C ASN A 130 5.59 20.57 3.79
N TYR A 131 6.11 19.61 3.01
CA TYR A 131 6.97 19.91 1.89
C TYR A 131 6.15 20.27 0.66
N ILE A 132 5.12 19.50 0.37
CA ILE A 132 4.23 19.67 -0.77
C ILE A 132 2.82 19.31 -0.34
N SER A 133 1.91 20.27 -0.36
CA SER A 133 0.49 20.05 -0.03
C SER A 133 -0.31 19.47 -1.19
N SER A 134 0.17 19.69 -2.43
CA SER A 134 -0.39 19.14 -3.66
C SER A 134 0.76 18.96 -4.65
N PHE A 135 0.94 17.76 -5.22
CA PHE A 135 2.02 17.47 -6.15
C PHE A 135 1.57 16.58 -7.30
N GLN A 136 2.26 16.69 -8.43
CA GLN A 136 2.16 15.71 -9.49
C GLN A 136 3.20 14.59 -9.23
N ARG A 137 2.85 13.35 -9.56
CA ARG A 137 3.76 12.22 -9.37
C ARG A 137 5.08 12.43 -10.10
N GLY A 138 6.16 12.02 -9.46
CA GLY A 138 7.52 12.19 -9.93
C GLY A 138 8.09 13.59 -9.69
N THR A 139 7.39 14.49 -9.01
CA THR A 139 7.94 15.81 -8.61
C THR A 139 8.66 15.76 -7.29
N VAL A 140 8.29 14.81 -6.41
CA VAL A 140 8.89 14.64 -5.07
C VAL A 140 10.30 14.06 -5.19
N PHE A 141 10.51 13.15 -6.14
CA PHE A 141 11.80 12.52 -6.44
C PHE A 141 12.17 12.73 -7.91
N PRO A 142 12.58 13.93 -8.33
CA PRO A 142 12.66 14.31 -9.74
C PRO A 142 13.76 13.61 -10.55
N GLY A 143 14.73 12.96 -9.93
CA GLY A 143 15.87 12.33 -10.62
C GLY A 143 15.62 10.91 -11.12
N GLU A 144 14.48 10.30 -10.80
CA GLU A 144 14.32 8.86 -10.93
C GLU A 144 13.32 8.39 -12.00
N LYS A 145 12.85 9.31 -12.86
CA LYS A 145 11.85 8.99 -13.89
C LYS A 145 12.30 7.92 -14.89
N GLU A 146 13.61 7.74 -15.09
CA GLU A 146 14.14 6.85 -16.13
C GLU A 146 14.55 5.45 -15.63
N THR A 147 14.66 5.25 -14.31
CA THR A 147 15.13 3.99 -13.73
C THR A 147 14.07 3.18 -13.01
N ALA A 148 12.80 3.54 -13.15
CA ALA A 148 11.72 2.74 -12.58
C ALA A 148 11.81 1.32 -13.14
N LYS A 149 12.38 0.39 -12.38
CA LYS A 149 12.17 -1.04 -12.67
C LYS A 149 10.68 -1.23 -12.81
N PRO A 150 10.20 -1.81 -13.91
CA PRO A 150 8.78 -2.07 -14.03
C PRO A 150 8.34 -2.79 -12.76
N VAL A 151 7.26 -2.30 -12.13
CA VAL A 151 6.58 -3.08 -11.08
C VAL A 151 6.46 -4.48 -11.65
N PRO A 152 6.97 -5.53 -10.99
CA PRO A 152 6.88 -6.87 -11.52
C PRO A 152 5.45 -7.08 -11.98
N ALA A 153 5.26 -7.41 -13.24
CA ALA A 153 3.94 -7.74 -13.74
C ALA A 153 3.35 -8.77 -12.77
N ALA A 154 2.08 -8.58 -12.40
CA ALA A 154 1.39 -9.56 -11.58
C ALA A 154 1.73 -10.94 -12.15
N PRO A 155 2.04 -11.94 -11.31
CA PRO A 155 2.43 -13.24 -11.80
C PRO A 155 1.43 -13.68 -12.86
N PRO A 156 1.87 -14.22 -13.98
CA PRO A 156 0.98 -14.57 -15.07
C PRO A 156 -0.17 -15.40 -14.51
N LYS A 157 -1.40 -14.97 -14.76
CA LYS A 157 -2.58 -15.75 -14.37
C LYS A 157 -2.37 -17.16 -14.86
N LYS A 158 -2.40 -18.12 -13.96
CA LYS A 158 -2.27 -19.53 -14.33
C LYS A 158 -3.45 -19.86 -15.23
N SER A 159 -3.19 -20.04 -16.51
CA SER A 159 -4.16 -20.60 -17.44
C SER A 159 -3.98 -22.11 -17.43
N MET A 160 -5.07 -22.82 -17.22
CA MET A 160 -5.11 -24.28 -17.31
C MET A 160 -5.83 -24.65 -18.60
N LYS A 161 -5.16 -25.40 -19.47
CA LYS A 161 -5.80 -25.99 -20.62
C LYS A 161 -6.57 -27.23 -20.17
N ILE A 162 -7.88 -27.21 -20.27
CA ILE A 162 -8.72 -28.38 -20.01
C ILE A 162 -9.13 -28.99 -21.35
N THR A 163 -8.90 -30.28 -21.48
CA THR A 163 -9.36 -31.08 -22.60
C THR A 163 -10.36 -32.09 -22.07
N VAL A 164 -11.56 -32.06 -22.59
CA VAL A 164 -12.62 -33.03 -22.25
C VAL A 164 -12.92 -33.85 -23.49
N GLU A 165 -12.81 -35.17 -23.36
CA GLU A 165 -13.22 -36.10 -24.40
C GLU A 165 -14.59 -36.67 -24.04
N TYR A 166 -15.54 -36.53 -24.96
CA TYR A 166 -16.85 -37.11 -24.83
C TYR A 166 -17.33 -37.58 -26.20
N ASP A 167 -17.67 -38.86 -26.30
CA ASP A 167 -18.29 -39.52 -27.48
C ASP A 167 -17.54 -39.22 -28.80
N ASP A 168 -16.24 -39.55 -28.84
CA ASP A 168 -15.28 -39.30 -29.95
C ASP A 168 -15.08 -37.80 -30.33
N HIS A 169 -15.54 -36.88 -29.51
CA HIS A 169 -15.29 -35.46 -29.67
C HIS A 169 -14.33 -34.89 -28.59
N ILE A 170 -13.37 -34.13 -29.06
CA ILE A 170 -12.40 -33.44 -28.17
C ILE A 170 -12.76 -31.97 -28.06
N PHE A 171 -13.06 -31.51 -26.85
CA PHE A 171 -13.28 -30.10 -26.54
C PHE A 171 -12.10 -29.58 -25.74
N SER A 172 -11.51 -28.48 -26.18
CA SER A 172 -10.44 -27.82 -25.44
C SER A 172 -10.78 -26.34 -25.19
N GLY A 173 -10.52 -25.90 -23.95
CA GLY A 173 -10.74 -24.51 -23.54
C GLY A 173 -9.65 -24.06 -22.59
N LEU A 174 -9.43 -22.75 -22.52
CA LEU A 174 -8.57 -22.10 -21.54
C LEU A 174 -9.46 -21.57 -20.42
N LEU A 175 -9.15 -21.96 -19.18
CA LEU A 175 -9.70 -21.35 -17.97
C LEU A 175 -8.72 -20.29 -17.49
N GLU A 176 -9.19 -19.04 -17.41
CA GLU A 176 -8.46 -17.95 -16.78
C GLU A 176 -9.07 -17.68 -15.40
N GLU A 177 -8.20 -17.56 -14.37
CA GLU A 177 -8.65 -17.05 -13.07
C GLU A 177 -9.16 -15.61 -13.22
N ARG A 178 -10.40 -15.40 -12.73
CA ARG A 178 -11.02 -14.06 -12.67
C ARG A 178 -10.61 -13.32 -11.41
#